data_bf0009198460573bd5ac4375826ae865
#
_entry.id   bf0009198460573bd5ac4375826ae865
#
_cell.length_a   1.000
_cell.length_b   1.000
_cell.length_c   1.000
_cell.angle_alpha   90.00
_cell.angle_beta   90.00
_cell.angle_gamma   90.00
#
_symmetry.space_group_name_H-M   'P 1'
#
loop_
_entity.id
_entity.type
_entity.pdbx_description
1 polymer ?
#
loop_
_entity_poly.entity_id
_entity_poly.type
_entity_poly.pdbx_seq_one_letter_code
_entity_poly.pdbx_strand_id
1 'polypeptide(L)'
;MRKTKTHNVLRRLLAFVLIVSLLPLGYAGNVMAATTGTRNVSIQVTYGQTDARNVYGMINSMRRNSSDAWYWDANNYTKTYCNNLQSLTYDYALEQVAMKRAAEIALSYSHTRPNGTNYYTAYSENGVYAGVYAENIGVNYSSASALHNAMREDNANYSGQEQRRNMLNLSLIHI
;
A
#
# COMPACT_ATOMS: atom_id res chain seq x y z
N MET A 1 31.46 -28.00 -7.83
CA MET A 1 31.24 -26.86 -8.74
C MET A 1 30.06 -26.04 -8.28
N ARG A 2 30.37 -24.87 -7.71
CA ARG A 2 29.39 -23.95 -7.11
C ARG A 2 29.56 -22.59 -7.78
N LYS A 3 28.80 -22.31 -8.84
CA LYS A 3 28.67 -20.97 -9.44
C LYS A 3 27.31 -20.92 -10.13
N THR A 4 26.37 -20.18 -9.64
CA THR A 4 25.31 -19.44 -10.35
C THR A 4 24.15 -19.05 -9.44
N LYS A 5 24.40 -18.29 -8.36
CA LYS A 5 23.31 -17.63 -7.61
C LYS A 5 23.51 -16.13 -7.38
N THR A 6 24.62 -15.56 -7.86
CA THR A 6 24.97 -14.16 -7.59
C THR A 6 24.48 -13.16 -8.66
N HIS A 7 24.07 -13.64 -9.83
CA HIS A 7 23.71 -12.72 -10.94
C HIS A 7 22.30 -12.12 -10.89
N ASN A 8 21.38 -12.77 -10.19
CA ASN A 8 19.98 -12.29 -10.20
C ASN A 8 19.67 -11.22 -9.14
N VAL A 9 20.47 -11.13 -8.09
CA VAL A 9 20.32 -10.10 -7.06
C VAL A 9 20.89 -8.77 -7.56
N LEU A 10 21.98 -8.82 -8.31
CA LEU A 10 22.66 -7.63 -8.85
C LEU A 10 21.82 -6.92 -9.93
N ARG A 11 21.03 -7.67 -10.72
CA ARG A 11 20.14 -7.07 -11.74
C ARG A 11 18.95 -6.30 -11.17
N ARG A 12 18.50 -6.63 -9.97
CA ARG A 12 17.40 -5.90 -9.30
C ARG A 12 17.88 -4.64 -8.56
N LEU A 13 19.15 -4.58 -8.17
CA LEU A 13 19.76 -3.38 -7.58
C LEU A 13 20.22 -2.35 -8.63
N LEU A 14 20.58 -2.78 -9.85
CA LEU A 14 21.03 -1.86 -10.89
C LEU A 14 19.93 -0.95 -11.47
N ALA A 15 18.66 -1.32 -11.34
CA ALA A 15 17.56 -0.47 -11.79
C ALA A 15 17.35 0.78 -10.92
N PHE A 16 17.90 0.80 -9.70
CA PHE A 16 17.77 1.94 -8.77
C PHE A 16 18.96 2.92 -8.82
N VAL A 17 20.10 2.51 -9.37
CA VAL A 17 21.35 3.34 -9.37
C VAL A 17 21.52 4.13 -10.68
N LEU A 18 20.82 3.78 -11.75
CA LEU A 18 21.03 4.39 -13.07
C LEU A 18 20.35 5.74 -13.30
N ILE A 19 19.57 6.24 -12.34
CA ILE A 19 18.91 7.56 -12.45
C ILE A 19 19.78 8.70 -11.91
N VAL A 20 20.88 8.41 -11.22
CA VAL A 20 21.73 9.43 -10.59
C VAL A 20 22.97 9.82 -11.41
N SER A 21 23.31 9.15 -12.50
CA SER A 21 24.60 9.32 -13.19
C SER A 21 24.58 10.09 -14.52
N LEU A 22 23.51 10.82 -14.84
CA LEU A 22 23.49 11.72 -16.00
C LEU A 22 23.29 13.18 -15.59
N LEU A 23 24.22 13.69 -14.77
CA LEU A 23 24.44 15.12 -14.69
C LEU A 23 25.74 15.45 -15.47
N PRO A 24 25.69 16.33 -16.46
CA PRO A 24 26.91 16.78 -17.15
C PRO A 24 27.80 17.52 -16.14
N LEU A 25 29.05 17.08 -16.04
CA LEU A 25 30.12 17.82 -15.37
C LEU A 25 30.33 19.16 -16.08
N GLY A 26 29.97 20.23 -15.42
CA GLY A 26 30.35 21.57 -15.84
C GLY A 26 29.24 22.61 -15.67
N TYR A 27 29.13 23.11 -14.44
CA TYR A 27 28.86 24.52 -14.16
C TYR A 27 28.99 24.75 -12.65
N ALA A 28 30.04 25.43 -12.23
CA ALA A 28 30.09 26.05 -10.91
C ALA A 28 29.15 27.26 -10.93
N GLY A 29 27.87 26.97 -10.68
CA GLY A 29 26.82 27.96 -10.47
C GLY A 29 26.41 27.94 -9.02
N ASN A 30 26.29 29.11 -8.41
CA ASN A 30 25.90 29.36 -7.04
C ASN A 30 24.86 28.33 -6.53
N VAL A 31 25.18 27.64 -5.43
CA VAL A 31 24.22 26.79 -4.71
C VAL A 31 23.20 27.75 -4.12
N MET A 32 22.17 28.05 -4.85
CA MET A 32 20.95 28.63 -4.29
C MET A 32 20.38 27.59 -3.33
N ALA A 33 20.10 27.99 -2.10
CA ALA A 33 19.38 27.17 -1.14
C ALA A 33 18.15 26.59 -1.85
N ALA A 34 18.01 25.27 -1.82
CA ALA A 34 16.88 24.60 -2.43
C ALA A 34 15.61 25.13 -1.76
N THR A 35 14.83 25.93 -2.47
CA THR A 35 13.47 26.24 -2.05
C THR A 35 12.74 24.91 -1.89
N THR A 36 12.17 24.68 -0.73
CA THR A 36 11.30 23.53 -0.41
C THR A 36 10.05 23.61 -1.29
N GLY A 37 10.18 23.20 -2.54
CA GLY A 37 9.10 23.17 -3.51
C GLY A 37 8.81 21.73 -3.95
N THR A 38 7.55 21.40 -4.08
CA THR A 38 7.12 20.14 -4.69
C THR A 38 7.56 20.10 -6.15
N ARG A 39 8.22 19.03 -6.57
CA ARG A 39 8.61 18.82 -7.97
C ARG A 39 7.72 17.73 -8.56
N ASN A 40 7.24 17.94 -9.78
CA ASN A 40 6.60 16.88 -10.54
C ASN A 40 7.65 15.90 -11.02
N VAL A 41 7.47 14.63 -10.68
CA VAL A 41 8.33 13.52 -11.09
C VAL A 41 7.50 12.58 -11.94
N SER A 42 7.97 12.24 -13.13
CA SER A 42 7.37 11.17 -13.94
C SER A 42 8.12 9.88 -13.66
N ILE A 43 7.37 8.84 -13.27
CA ILE A 43 7.90 7.49 -13.06
C ILE A 43 7.15 6.52 -13.96
N GLN A 44 7.87 5.54 -14.48
CA GLN A 44 7.26 4.44 -15.20
C GLN A 44 6.99 3.29 -14.22
N VAL A 45 5.74 2.83 -14.16
CA VAL A 45 5.32 1.77 -13.26
C VAL A 45 4.60 0.67 -14.01
N THR A 46 4.71 -0.58 -13.50
CA THR A 46 3.90 -1.71 -13.95
C THR A 46 3.01 -2.13 -12.79
N TYR A 47 1.71 -2.22 -13.02
CA TYR A 47 0.73 -2.55 -12.00
C TYR A 47 0.40 -4.04 -11.99
N GLY A 48 0.43 -4.66 -10.81
CA GLY A 48 0.00 -6.04 -10.57
C GLY A 48 -1.50 -6.12 -10.25
N GLN A 49 -2.37 -5.67 -11.14
CA GLN A 49 -3.82 -5.63 -10.89
C GLN A 49 -4.43 -6.99 -10.59
N THR A 50 -3.92 -8.07 -11.19
CA THR A 50 -4.38 -9.44 -10.88
C THR A 50 -4.12 -9.78 -9.41
N ASP A 51 -2.94 -9.47 -8.89
CA ASP A 51 -2.60 -9.73 -7.49
C ASP A 51 -3.44 -8.85 -6.55
N ALA A 52 -3.69 -7.60 -6.91
CA ALA A 52 -4.58 -6.70 -6.15
C ALA A 52 -6.01 -7.27 -6.05
N ARG A 53 -6.56 -7.79 -7.16
CA ARG A 53 -7.88 -8.43 -7.18
C ARG A 53 -7.91 -9.75 -6.41
N ASN A 54 -6.81 -10.50 -6.39
CA ASN A 54 -6.67 -11.67 -5.53
C ASN A 54 -6.71 -11.30 -4.05
N VAL A 55 -6.02 -10.22 -3.62
CA VAL A 55 -6.11 -9.70 -2.25
C VAL A 55 -7.55 -9.33 -1.90
N TYR A 56 -8.25 -8.62 -2.78
CA TYR A 56 -9.68 -8.32 -2.61
C TYR A 56 -10.53 -9.57 -2.37
N GLY A 57 -10.32 -10.63 -3.15
CA GLY A 57 -11.00 -11.91 -2.97
C GLY A 57 -10.72 -12.55 -1.61
N MET A 58 -9.47 -12.48 -1.13
CA MET A 58 -9.05 -12.98 0.18
C MET A 58 -9.67 -12.17 1.32
N ILE A 59 -9.72 -10.84 1.21
CA ILE A 59 -10.40 -9.97 2.19
C ILE A 59 -11.87 -10.35 2.30
N ASN A 60 -12.57 -10.53 1.18
CA ASN A 60 -13.97 -10.95 1.19
C ASN A 60 -14.17 -12.35 1.78
N SER A 61 -13.22 -13.26 1.57
CA SER A 61 -13.26 -14.60 2.20
C SER A 61 -13.10 -14.50 3.72
N MET A 62 -12.17 -13.68 4.21
CA MET A 62 -11.99 -13.38 5.62
C MET A 62 -13.26 -12.76 6.24
N ARG A 63 -13.87 -11.76 5.58
CA ARG A 63 -15.08 -11.08 6.07
C ARG A 63 -16.27 -12.02 6.23
N ARG A 64 -16.38 -13.05 5.38
CA ARG A 64 -17.47 -14.06 5.45
C ARG A 64 -17.18 -15.19 6.43
N ASN A 65 -15.96 -15.33 6.91
CA ASN A 65 -15.59 -16.38 7.85
C ASN A 65 -15.66 -15.87 9.28
N SER A 66 -16.74 -16.20 9.99
CA SER A 66 -16.97 -15.74 11.37
C SER A 66 -15.88 -16.16 12.37
N SER A 67 -15.12 -17.23 12.09
CA SER A 67 -14.01 -17.65 12.94
C SER A 67 -12.72 -16.85 12.66
N ASP A 68 -12.64 -16.18 11.52
CA ASP A 68 -11.48 -15.40 11.06
C ASP A 68 -11.71 -13.88 11.14
N ALA A 69 -12.97 -13.45 11.05
CA ALA A 69 -13.38 -12.06 11.12
C ALA A 69 -13.42 -11.57 12.58
N TRP A 70 -12.26 -11.34 13.16
CA TRP A 70 -12.11 -10.85 14.54
C TRP A 70 -10.94 -9.88 14.66
N TYR A 71 -10.91 -9.07 15.70
CA TYR A 71 -9.76 -8.29 16.14
C TYR A 71 -9.73 -8.20 17.67
N TRP A 72 -8.58 -7.86 18.24
CA TRP A 72 -8.47 -7.61 19.67
C TRP A 72 -9.19 -6.33 20.08
N ASP A 73 -9.86 -6.34 21.21
CA ASP A 73 -10.28 -5.12 21.88
C ASP A 73 -9.07 -4.37 22.45
N ALA A 74 -9.26 -3.10 22.78
CA ALA A 74 -8.19 -2.26 23.31
C ALA A 74 -7.55 -2.80 24.60
N ASN A 75 -8.24 -3.72 25.31
CA ASN A 75 -7.72 -4.40 26.49
C ASN A 75 -6.72 -5.54 26.16
N ASN A 76 -6.60 -5.96 24.90
CA ASN A 76 -5.79 -7.08 24.39
C ASN A 76 -6.09 -8.46 25.01
N TYR A 77 -7.22 -8.63 25.65
CA TYR A 77 -7.66 -9.91 26.25
C TYR A 77 -8.92 -10.46 25.63
N THR A 78 -9.77 -9.60 25.08
CA THR A 78 -11.06 -9.94 24.49
C THR A 78 -10.98 -9.77 22.98
N LYS A 79 -11.57 -10.71 22.22
CA LYS A 79 -11.72 -10.59 20.77
C LYS A 79 -13.11 -10.09 20.44
N THR A 80 -13.19 -9.05 19.61
CA THR A 80 -14.42 -8.66 18.93
C THR A 80 -14.55 -9.47 17.65
N TYR A 81 -15.61 -10.28 17.55
CA TYR A 81 -15.96 -11.03 16.35
C TYR A 81 -16.93 -10.24 15.50
N CYS A 82 -16.57 -10.03 14.25
CA CYS A 82 -17.36 -9.29 13.27
C CYS A 82 -18.29 -10.27 12.53
N ASN A 83 -19.44 -10.55 13.13
CA ASN A 83 -20.42 -11.45 12.51
C ASN A 83 -21.22 -10.74 11.42
N ASN A 84 -21.57 -11.47 10.36
CA ASN A 84 -22.45 -11.01 9.27
C ASN A 84 -21.89 -9.81 8.47
N LEU A 85 -20.57 -9.69 8.34
CA LEU A 85 -19.97 -8.71 7.44
C LEU A 85 -20.40 -8.99 6.00
N GLN A 86 -20.92 -7.96 5.34
CA GLN A 86 -21.15 -8.01 3.91
C GLN A 86 -19.81 -8.05 3.16
N SER A 87 -19.81 -8.72 2.01
CA SER A 87 -18.67 -8.61 1.09
C SER A 87 -18.51 -7.17 0.64
N LEU A 88 -17.26 -6.73 0.54
CA LEU A 88 -16.94 -5.46 -0.12
C LEU A 88 -17.31 -5.57 -1.60
N THR A 89 -17.73 -4.47 -2.19
CA THR A 89 -17.94 -4.34 -3.63
C THR A 89 -16.69 -3.75 -4.26
N TYR A 90 -16.25 -4.33 -5.38
CA TYR A 90 -15.11 -3.79 -6.12
C TYR A 90 -15.51 -2.51 -6.84
N ASP A 91 -14.68 -1.47 -6.70
CA ASP A 91 -14.90 -0.16 -7.31
C ASP A 91 -13.71 0.24 -8.18
N TYR A 92 -13.94 0.43 -9.48
CA TYR A 92 -12.90 0.81 -10.43
C TYR A 92 -12.35 2.21 -10.19
N ALA A 93 -13.12 3.13 -9.61
CA ALA A 93 -12.61 4.45 -9.26
C ALA A 93 -11.64 4.35 -8.09
N LEU A 94 -11.93 3.50 -7.10
CA LEU A 94 -10.99 3.19 -6.01
C LEU A 94 -9.75 2.44 -6.52
N GLU A 95 -9.87 1.56 -7.54
CA GLU A 95 -8.69 0.95 -8.17
C GLU A 95 -7.75 2.02 -8.73
N GLN A 96 -8.26 3.07 -9.38
CA GLN A 96 -7.42 4.16 -9.88
C GLN A 96 -6.72 4.92 -8.75
N VAL A 97 -7.42 5.18 -7.65
CA VAL A 97 -6.81 5.75 -6.43
C VAL A 97 -5.70 4.85 -5.92
N ALA A 98 -5.97 3.55 -5.79
CA ALA A 98 -5.00 2.57 -5.29
C ALA A 98 -3.77 2.46 -6.20
N MET A 99 -3.93 2.48 -7.52
CA MET A 99 -2.83 2.50 -8.49
C MET A 99 -1.95 3.75 -8.32
N LYS A 100 -2.56 4.92 -8.18
CA LYS A 100 -1.83 6.16 -7.90
C LYS A 100 -1.05 6.06 -6.59
N ARG A 101 -1.73 5.62 -5.52
CA ARG A 101 -1.09 5.44 -4.21
C ARG A 101 0.03 4.41 -4.23
N ALA A 102 -0.12 3.31 -4.96
CA ALA A 102 0.93 2.30 -5.12
C ALA A 102 2.19 2.89 -5.76
N ALA A 103 2.05 3.75 -6.77
CA ALA A 103 3.16 4.47 -7.37
C ALA A 103 3.83 5.44 -6.38
N GLU A 104 3.05 6.17 -5.58
CA GLU A 104 3.55 7.08 -4.55
C GLU A 104 4.25 6.31 -3.41
N ILE A 105 3.71 5.16 -2.99
CA ILE A 105 4.29 4.29 -1.96
C ILE A 105 5.63 3.68 -2.43
N ALA A 106 5.78 3.40 -3.72
CA ALA A 106 7.05 2.96 -4.29
C ALA A 106 8.16 4.02 -4.17
N LEU A 107 7.79 5.31 -4.12
CA LEU A 107 8.73 6.41 -3.88
C LEU A 107 8.96 6.65 -2.39
N SER A 108 7.91 6.55 -1.59
CA SER A 108 7.96 6.78 -0.14
C SER A 108 6.90 5.93 0.56
N TYR A 109 7.36 4.91 1.32
CA TYR A 109 6.47 4.02 2.07
C TYR A 109 5.87 4.75 3.28
N SER A 110 4.74 5.40 3.06
CA SER A 110 4.05 6.22 4.07
C SER A 110 2.58 6.44 3.71
N HIS A 111 1.73 6.62 4.72
CA HIS A 111 0.38 7.16 4.56
C HIS A 111 0.38 8.66 4.21
N THR A 112 1.49 9.37 4.49
CA THR A 112 1.69 10.72 3.97
C THR A 112 2.21 10.62 2.54
N ARG A 113 1.57 11.34 1.63
CA ARG A 113 1.92 11.33 0.21
C ARG A 113 3.24 12.09 -0.03
N PRO A 114 3.96 11.83 -1.13
CA PRO A 114 5.21 12.52 -1.46
C PRO A 114 5.08 14.05 -1.55
N ASN A 115 3.88 14.58 -1.80
CA ASN A 115 3.60 16.01 -1.82
C ASN A 115 3.31 16.59 -0.42
N GLY A 116 3.42 15.78 0.64
CA GLY A 116 3.17 16.19 2.03
C GLY A 116 1.71 16.15 2.47
N THR A 117 0.78 15.80 1.58
CA THR A 117 -0.64 15.69 1.92
C THR A 117 -0.98 14.31 2.49
N ASN A 118 -2.15 14.18 3.10
CA ASN A 118 -2.63 12.90 3.61
C ASN A 118 -3.14 12.00 2.46
N TYR A 119 -3.07 10.65 2.63
CA TYR A 119 -3.48 9.67 1.63
C TYR A 119 -4.89 9.90 1.07
N TYR A 120 -5.84 10.31 1.92
CA TYR A 120 -7.23 10.50 1.49
C TYR A 120 -7.40 11.62 0.45
N THR A 121 -6.43 12.53 0.28
CA THR A 121 -6.49 13.54 -0.78
C THR A 121 -6.40 12.93 -2.19
N ALA A 122 -5.82 11.72 -2.31
CA ALA A 122 -5.79 10.99 -3.57
C ALA A 122 -7.19 10.57 -4.04
N TYR A 123 -8.13 10.38 -3.13
CA TYR A 123 -9.52 10.02 -3.46
C TYR A 123 -10.21 11.17 -4.18
N SER A 124 -10.23 12.36 -3.59
CA SER A 124 -10.87 13.53 -4.20
C SER A 124 -10.22 13.95 -5.52
N GLU A 125 -8.90 13.77 -5.67
CA GLU A 125 -8.19 14.01 -6.93
C GLU A 125 -8.64 13.06 -8.06
N ASN A 126 -9.23 11.91 -7.72
CA ASN A 126 -9.80 10.95 -8.67
C ASN A 126 -11.34 10.96 -8.67
N GLY A 127 -11.95 12.00 -8.11
CA GLY A 127 -13.41 12.16 -8.11
C GLY A 127 -14.13 11.21 -7.15
N VAL A 128 -13.43 10.58 -6.21
CA VAL A 128 -14.01 9.68 -5.21
C VAL A 128 -14.25 10.44 -3.92
N TYR A 129 -15.49 10.41 -3.43
CA TYR A 129 -15.91 11.07 -2.20
C TYR A 129 -16.65 10.08 -1.32
N ALA A 130 -16.22 9.95 -0.08
CA ALA A 130 -16.83 9.05 0.91
C ALA A 130 -16.80 9.69 2.30
N GLY A 131 -17.66 9.20 3.19
CA GLY A 131 -17.67 9.62 4.60
C GLY A 131 -16.57 8.99 5.44
N VAL A 132 -16.02 7.85 4.98
CA VAL A 132 -14.96 7.09 5.66
C VAL A 132 -13.94 6.61 4.64
N TYR A 133 -12.67 6.81 4.94
CA TYR A 133 -11.54 6.34 4.16
C TYR A 133 -10.63 5.48 5.03
N ALA A 134 -10.07 4.43 4.43
CA ALA A 134 -9.02 3.63 5.04
C ALA A 134 -7.99 3.26 3.98
N GLU A 135 -6.74 3.09 4.39
CA GLU A 135 -5.66 2.66 3.51
C GLU A 135 -4.85 1.57 4.21
N ASN A 136 -4.71 0.43 3.55
CA ASN A 136 -3.76 -0.61 3.91
C ASN A 136 -2.60 -0.56 2.91
N ILE A 137 -1.37 -0.59 3.41
CA ILE A 137 -0.16 -0.52 2.58
C ILE A 137 0.76 -1.70 2.87
N GLY A 138 1.44 -2.16 1.83
CA GLY A 138 2.44 -3.22 1.94
C GLY A 138 3.45 -3.14 0.81
N VAL A 139 4.68 -3.59 1.06
CA VAL A 139 5.79 -3.54 0.12
C VAL A 139 6.67 -4.78 0.25
N ASN A 140 7.30 -5.18 -0.85
CA ASN A 140 8.24 -6.32 -0.88
C ASN A 140 7.63 -7.70 -0.59
N TYR A 141 6.34 -7.89 -0.79
CA TYR A 141 5.72 -9.20 -0.70
C TYR A 141 5.85 -9.96 -2.04
N SER A 142 6.07 -11.27 -1.93
CA SER A 142 6.28 -12.13 -3.10
C SER A 142 4.99 -12.57 -3.79
N SER A 143 3.84 -12.37 -3.15
CA SER A 143 2.53 -12.77 -3.67
C SER A 143 1.39 -12.02 -2.98
N ALA A 144 0.22 -12.04 -3.60
CA ALA A 144 -1.03 -11.56 -3.02
C ALA A 144 -1.34 -12.21 -1.66
N SER A 145 -1.12 -13.53 -1.55
CA SER A 145 -1.32 -14.27 -0.30
C SER A 145 -0.36 -13.82 0.81
N ALA A 146 0.92 -13.61 0.47
CA ALA A 146 1.89 -13.13 1.45
C ALA A 146 1.54 -11.73 1.97
N LEU A 147 1.11 -10.83 1.07
CA LEU A 147 0.64 -9.50 1.44
C LEU A 147 -0.61 -9.57 2.32
N HIS A 148 -1.63 -10.33 1.91
CA HIS A 148 -2.86 -10.48 2.68
C HIS A 148 -2.58 -11.06 4.08
N ASN A 149 -1.74 -12.10 4.18
CA ASN A 149 -1.36 -12.68 5.48
C ASN A 149 -0.66 -11.68 6.39
N ALA A 150 0.19 -10.81 5.84
CA ALA A 150 0.81 -9.74 6.62
C ALA A 150 -0.22 -8.71 7.11
N MET A 151 -1.17 -8.30 6.26
CA MET A 151 -2.25 -7.36 6.61
C MET A 151 -3.24 -7.96 7.63
N ARG A 152 -3.29 -9.28 7.78
CA ARG A 152 -4.14 -9.93 8.81
C ARG A 152 -3.68 -9.60 10.23
N GLU A 153 -2.39 -9.36 10.45
CA GLU A 153 -1.84 -8.96 11.74
C GLU A 153 -2.28 -9.89 12.89
N ASP A 154 -2.38 -11.21 12.59
CA ASP A 154 -2.96 -12.23 13.49
C ASP A 154 -2.26 -12.31 14.85
N ASN A 155 -0.96 -12.03 14.87
CA ASN A 155 -0.11 -12.11 16.07
C ASN A 155 0.11 -10.74 16.75
N ALA A 156 -0.48 -9.67 16.20
CA ALA A 156 -0.38 -8.34 16.77
C ALA A 156 -1.42 -8.11 17.87
N ASN A 157 -1.14 -7.19 18.78
CA ASN A 157 -2.12 -6.68 19.74
C ASN A 157 -3.06 -5.66 19.06
N TYR A 158 -4.02 -5.10 19.79
CA TYR A 158 -5.00 -4.15 19.26
C TYR A 158 -4.34 -2.99 18.50
N SER A 159 -3.31 -2.37 19.04
CA SER A 159 -2.65 -1.23 18.39
C SER A 159 -1.94 -1.61 17.09
N GLY A 160 -1.47 -2.85 16.97
CA GLY A 160 -0.83 -3.37 15.77
C GLY A 160 -1.79 -4.02 14.76
N GLN A 161 -3.10 -4.03 15.02
CA GLN A 161 -4.11 -4.61 14.13
C GLN A 161 -4.87 -3.56 13.31
N GLU A 162 -4.22 -2.49 12.89
CA GLU A 162 -4.88 -1.42 12.14
C GLU A 162 -5.32 -1.89 10.75
N GLN A 163 -4.46 -2.58 10.03
CA GLN A 163 -4.79 -3.07 8.69
C GLN A 163 -5.87 -4.16 8.74
N ARG A 164 -5.82 -5.03 9.76
CA ARG A 164 -6.87 -6.02 10.02
C ARG A 164 -8.22 -5.35 10.28
N ARG A 165 -8.26 -4.36 11.17
CA ARG A 165 -9.49 -3.62 11.49
C ARG A 165 -10.05 -2.89 10.27
N ASN A 166 -9.20 -2.34 9.42
CA ASN A 166 -9.63 -1.75 8.15
C ASN A 166 -10.32 -2.77 7.25
N MET A 167 -9.76 -3.98 7.09
CA MET A 167 -10.38 -5.04 6.28
C MET A 167 -11.72 -5.52 6.85
N LEU A 168 -11.92 -5.40 8.17
CA LEU A 168 -13.16 -5.83 8.88
C LEU A 168 -14.12 -4.69 9.20
N ASN A 169 -13.83 -3.46 8.75
CA ASN A 169 -14.65 -2.31 9.05
C ASN A 169 -16.05 -2.43 8.44
N LEU A 170 -17.07 -2.23 9.28
CA LEU A 170 -18.48 -2.27 8.88
C LEU A 170 -18.89 -1.09 7.98
N SER A 171 -18.23 0.05 8.15
CA SER A 171 -18.52 1.27 7.37
C SER A 171 -17.89 1.26 5.98
N LEU A 172 -16.96 0.34 5.70
CA LEU A 172 -16.39 0.17 4.37
C LEU A 172 -17.22 -0.84 3.58
N ILE A 173 -17.77 -0.41 2.47
CA ILE A 173 -18.59 -1.23 1.55
C ILE A 173 -17.98 -1.37 0.16
N HIS A 174 -16.96 -0.58 -0.15
CA HIS A 174 -16.23 -0.60 -1.42
C HIS A 174 -14.72 -0.69 -1.20
N ILE A 175 -14.03 -1.28 -2.17
CA ILE A 175 -12.56 -1.42 -2.20
C ILE A 175 -12.06 -1.35 -3.65
#